data_75cbb9311265aa658f97577deb07efdb
#
_entry.id   75cbb9311265aa658f97577deb07efdb
#
_cell.length_a   1.000
_cell.length_b   1.000
_cell.length_c   1.000
_cell.angle_alpha   90.00
_cell.angle_beta   90.00
_cell.angle_gamma   90.00
#
_symmetry.space_group_name_H-M   'P 1'
#
loop_
_entity.id
_entity.type
_entity.pdbx_description
1 polymer ?
#
loop_
_entity_poly.entity_id
_entity_poly.type
_entity_poly.pdbx_seq_one_letter_code
_entity_poly.pdbx_strand_id
1 'polypeptide(L)'
;VVLTQHRLPDRPGDPDQDPGPGRRVGVDVGRVRIGVAASDPDGILATPVETVRRDRSGKHLRRLAELAAELEAVEVVVGLPRTLADRTGPSAQDAIELAEALARRIAPTPVRLADERLTTVSAQRSLRAAGVKARQQRSVIDQAAAVAILQSWLDQRRDAVARGVTDG
;
A
#
# COMPACT_ATOMS: atom_id res chain seq x y z
N VAL A 1 -13.02 -6.22 15.89
CA VAL A 1 -13.88 -5.22 15.25
C VAL A 1 -13.57 -3.82 15.79
N VAL A 2 -13.54 -3.65 17.11
CA VAL A 2 -13.22 -2.35 17.72
C VAL A 2 -11.77 -1.94 17.43
N LEU A 3 -10.86 -2.91 17.35
CA LEU A 3 -9.43 -2.68 17.08
C LEU A 3 -9.17 -2.06 15.71
N THR A 4 -9.99 -2.39 14.71
CA THR A 4 -9.83 -1.90 13.34
C THR A 4 -9.97 -0.38 13.26
N GLN A 5 -10.86 0.19 14.07
CA GLN A 5 -11.15 1.62 14.05
C GLN A 5 -10.00 2.47 14.59
N HIS A 6 -9.10 1.88 15.35
CA HIS A 6 -7.99 2.57 15.99
C HIS A 6 -6.62 2.13 15.46
N ARG A 7 -6.63 1.38 14.33
CA ARG A 7 -5.38 0.91 13.74
C ARG A 7 -4.54 2.09 13.27
N LEU A 8 -3.31 2.15 13.76
CA LEU A 8 -2.33 3.16 13.34
C LEU A 8 -1.49 2.62 12.18
N PRO A 9 -0.90 3.50 11.37
CA PRO A 9 0.01 3.06 10.33
C PRO A 9 1.24 2.39 10.94
N ASP A 10 1.79 1.44 10.19
CA ASP A 10 3.02 0.76 10.54
C ASP A 10 4.22 1.66 10.23
N ARG A 11 5.35 1.36 10.86
CA ARG A 11 6.57 2.14 10.69
C ARG A 11 7.51 1.42 9.72
N PRO A 12 7.89 2.08 8.60
CA PRO A 12 8.82 1.46 7.65
C PRO A 12 10.17 1.19 8.30
N GLY A 13 10.70 -0.02 8.09
CA GLY A 13 12.01 -0.38 8.60
C GLY A 13 12.07 -0.58 10.10
N ASP A 14 10.94 -0.85 10.75
CA ASP A 14 10.91 -1.17 12.17
C ASP A 14 11.80 -2.39 12.43
N PRO A 15 12.83 -2.29 13.29
CA PRO A 15 13.76 -3.40 13.53
C PRO A 15 13.09 -4.69 14.00
N ASP A 16 11.95 -4.57 14.69
CA ASP A 16 11.23 -5.73 15.22
C ASP A 16 10.34 -6.41 14.18
N GLN A 17 10.05 -5.75 13.08
CA GLN A 17 9.06 -6.23 12.11
C GLN A 17 9.55 -6.26 10.67
N ASP A 18 10.64 -5.58 10.34
CA ASP A 18 11.12 -5.52 8.97
C ASP A 18 11.59 -6.90 8.49
N PRO A 19 11.08 -7.39 7.35
CA PRO A 19 11.45 -8.73 6.87
C PRO A 19 12.83 -8.80 6.22
N GLY A 20 13.57 -7.70 6.15
CA GLY A 20 14.84 -7.65 5.46
C GLY A 20 14.73 -7.28 3.99
N PRO A 21 15.82 -7.48 3.22
CA PRO A 21 15.81 -7.14 1.79
C PRO A 21 14.83 -8.01 1.00
N GLY A 22 14.32 -7.47 -0.08
CA GLY A 22 13.40 -8.16 -0.97
C GLY A 22 12.40 -7.22 -1.62
N ARG A 23 11.64 -7.75 -2.58
CA ARG A 23 10.64 -7.00 -3.33
C ARG A 23 9.43 -6.72 -2.45
N ARG A 24 8.94 -5.48 -2.50
CA ARG A 24 7.70 -5.06 -1.84
C ARG A 24 6.62 -4.80 -2.89
N VAL A 25 5.38 -5.02 -2.49
CA VAL A 25 4.20 -4.68 -3.30
C VAL A 25 3.45 -3.55 -2.60
N GLY A 26 3.08 -2.52 -3.35
CA GLY A 26 2.27 -1.40 -2.86
C GLY A 26 0.86 -1.48 -3.40
N VAL A 27 -0.12 -1.11 -2.57
CA VAL A 27 -1.54 -1.20 -2.89
C VAL A 27 -2.25 0.09 -2.53
N ASP A 28 -2.95 0.66 -3.50
CA ASP A 28 -3.85 1.81 -3.30
C ASP A 28 -5.29 1.34 -3.42
N VAL A 29 -6.04 1.40 -2.32
CA VAL A 29 -7.40 0.87 -2.24
C VAL A 29 -8.41 1.94 -2.66
N GLY A 30 -8.93 1.84 -3.87
CA GLY A 30 -10.06 2.63 -4.33
C GLY A 30 -11.37 1.89 -4.12
N ARG A 31 -12.49 2.59 -4.27
CA ARG A 31 -13.82 1.98 -4.10
C ARG A 31 -14.14 0.96 -5.19
N VAL A 32 -13.69 1.23 -6.40
CA VAL A 32 -13.99 0.41 -7.58
C VAL A 32 -12.76 -0.33 -8.06
N ARG A 33 -11.60 0.31 -7.97
CA ARG A 33 -10.34 -0.22 -8.49
C ARG A 33 -9.23 -0.12 -7.46
N ILE A 34 -8.32 -1.05 -7.53
CA ILE A 34 -7.14 -1.13 -6.66
C ILE A 34 -5.91 -0.99 -7.54
N GLY A 35 -5.09 0.01 -7.27
CA GLY A 35 -3.81 0.19 -7.95
C GLY A 35 -2.73 -0.64 -7.28
N VAL A 36 -1.86 -1.26 -8.08
CA VAL A 36 -0.78 -2.10 -7.57
C VAL A 36 0.55 -1.66 -8.17
N ALA A 37 1.55 -1.56 -7.32
CA ALA A 37 2.93 -1.27 -7.68
C ALA A 37 3.85 -2.31 -7.04
N ALA A 38 5.05 -2.44 -7.56
CA ALA A 38 6.05 -3.35 -6.99
C ALA A 38 7.43 -2.70 -7.03
N SER A 39 8.30 -3.09 -6.10
CA SER A 39 9.69 -2.66 -6.12
C SER A 39 10.58 -3.68 -6.81
N ASP A 40 11.82 -3.26 -7.10
CA ASP A 40 12.90 -4.17 -7.42
C ASP A 40 13.28 -5.01 -6.19
N PRO A 41 14.07 -6.07 -6.34
CA PRO A 41 14.48 -6.91 -5.20
C PRO A 41 15.28 -6.18 -4.12
N ASP A 42 15.97 -5.09 -4.49
CA ASP A 42 16.74 -4.29 -3.52
C ASP A 42 15.89 -3.25 -2.80
N GLY A 43 14.61 -3.12 -3.15
CA GLY A 43 13.69 -2.21 -2.48
C GLY A 43 14.02 -0.73 -2.69
N ILE A 44 14.46 -0.36 -3.90
CA ILE A 44 14.89 1.00 -4.21
C ILE A 44 13.84 1.77 -4.99
N LEU A 45 13.28 1.19 -6.05
CA LEU A 45 12.40 1.87 -6.98
C LEU A 45 11.07 1.16 -7.12
N ALA A 46 9.97 1.90 -6.92
CA ALA A 46 8.63 1.40 -7.16
C ALA A 46 8.22 1.64 -8.61
N THR A 47 7.62 0.63 -9.23
CA THR A 47 7.10 0.71 -10.60
C THR A 47 5.66 0.21 -10.65
N PRO A 48 4.83 0.71 -11.59
CA PRO A 48 3.44 0.26 -11.69
C PRO A 48 3.35 -1.19 -12.18
N VAL A 49 2.36 -1.91 -11.68
CA VAL A 49 2.13 -3.32 -12.04
C VAL A 49 0.78 -3.50 -12.73
N GLU A 50 -0.30 -3.19 -12.03
CA GLU A 50 -1.65 -3.53 -12.51
C GLU A 50 -2.70 -2.71 -11.79
N THR A 51 -3.86 -2.55 -12.42
CA THR A 51 -5.07 -2.07 -11.77
C THR A 51 -6.04 -3.23 -11.68
N VAL A 52 -6.46 -3.56 -10.47
CA VAL A 52 -7.35 -4.68 -10.18
C VAL A 52 -8.75 -4.16 -9.88
N ARG A 53 -9.74 -4.64 -10.61
CA ARG A 53 -11.13 -4.23 -10.36
C ARG A 53 -11.68 -4.99 -9.16
N ARG A 54 -12.34 -4.26 -8.27
CA ARG A 54 -13.00 -4.87 -7.10
C ARG A 54 -14.27 -5.57 -7.53
N ASP A 55 -14.59 -6.64 -6.81
CA ASP A 55 -15.77 -7.43 -7.09
C ASP A 55 -16.32 -7.98 -5.76
N ARG A 56 -17.62 -8.20 -5.73
CA ARG A 56 -18.32 -8.63 -4.51
C ARG A 56 -17.97 -10.06 -4.09
N SER A 57 -17.51 -10.89 -5.03
CA SER A 57 -17.13 -12.27 -4.72
C SER A 57 -15.71 -12.41 -4.17
N GLY A 58 -14.96 -11.30 -4.11
CA GLY A 58 -13.60 -11.31 -3.57
C GLY A 58 -12.52 -11.73 -4.54
N LYS A 59 -12.79 -11.72 -5.84
CA LYS A 59 -11.78 -12.06 -6.86
C LYS A 59 -10.58 -11.13 -6.81
N HIS A 60 -10.79 -9.87 -6.40
CA HIS A 60 -9.70 -8.92 -6.25
C HIS A 60 -8.69 -9.36 -5.18
N LEU A 61 -9.15 -9.95 -4.08
CA LEU A 61 -8.26 -10.49 -3.05
C LEU A 61 -7.43 -11.64 -3.58
N ARG A 62 -8.05 -12.53 -4.37
CA ARG A 62 -7.33 -13.62 -5.03
C ARG A 62 -6.24 -13.07 -5.94
N ARG A 63 -6.59 -12.05 -6.76
CA ARG A 63 -5.61 -11.47 -7.68
C ARG A 63 -4.45 -10.81 -6.94
N LEU A 64 -4.73 -10.08 -5.87
CA LEU A 64 -3.69 -9.46 -5.04
C LEU A 64 -2.77 -10.53 -4.44
N ALA A 65 -3.34 -11.63 -3.95
CA ALA A 65 -2.56 -12.75 -3.40
C ALA A 65 -1.69 -13.40 -4.48
N GLU A 66 -2.23 -13.59 -5.69
CA GLU A 66 -1.48 -14.13 -6.82
C GLU A 66 -0.30 -13.23 -7.18
N LEU A 67 -0.53 -11.91 -7.23
CA LEU A 67 0.54 -10.94 -7.53
C LEU A 67 1.64 -10.97 -6.47
N ALA A 68 1.26 -11.04 -5.19
CA ALA A 68 2.24 -11.14 -4.12
C ALA A 68 3.10 -12.40 -4.25
N ALA A 69 2.48 -13.52 -4.62
CA ALA A 69 3.20 -14.79 -4.82
C ALA A 69 4.08 -14.76 -6.07
N GLU A 70 3.54 -14.28 -7.19
CA GLU A 70 4.27 -14.19 -8.46
C GLU A 70 5.51 -13.30 -8.33
N LEU A 71 5.38 -12.21 -7.60
CA LEU A 71 6.46 -11.25 -7.38
C LEU A 71 7.38 -11.64 -6.23
N GLU A 72 7.07 -12.72 -5.54
CA GLU A 72 7.81 -13.18 -4.35
C GLU A 72 7.99 -12.05 -3.33
N ALA A 73 6.89 -11.33 -3.06
CA ALA A 73 6.92 -10.19 -2.17
C ALA A 73 7.25 -10.61 -0.74
N VAL A 74 8.17 -9.90 -0.12
CA VAL A 74 8.52 -10.13 1.29
C VAL A 74 7.60 -9.33 2.22
N GLU A 75 6.89 -8.34 1.66
CA GLU A 75 6.05 -7.44 2.41
C GLU A 75 5.08 -6.76 1.44
N VAL A 76 3.82 -6.59 1.85
CA VAL A 76 2.81 -5.84 1.08
C VAL A 76 2.44 -4.60 1.88
N VAL A 77 2.44 -3.44 1.21
CA VAL A 77 2.20 -2.13 1.83
C VAL A 77 0.91 -1.56 1.28
N VAL A 78 -0.08 -1.36 2.15
CA VAL A 78 -1.38 -0.81 1.80
C VAL A 78 -1.47 0.64 2.29
N GLY A 79 -1.83 1.56 1.42
CA GLY A 79 -1.99 2.95 1.80
C GLY A 79 -3.16 3.16 2.74
N LEU A 80 -2.93 3.86 3.83
CA LEU A 80 -3.95 4.20 4.82
C LEU A 80 -4.32 5.68 4.68
N PRO A 81 -5.48 6.00 4.06
CA PRO A 81 -5.93 7.39 3.98
C PRO A 81 -6.30 7.90 5.37
N ARG A 82 -5.79 9.07 5.73
CA ARG A 82 -6.08 9.69 7.02
C ARG A 82 -6.36 11.17 6.82
N THR A 83 -7.23 11.73 7.65
CA THR A 83 -7.51 13.16 7.64
C THR A 83 -6.41 13.91 8.39
N LEU A 84 -6.33 15.22 8.17
CA LEU A 84 -5.41 16.09 8.91
C LEU A 84 -5.67 16.04 10.42
N ALA A 85 -6.90 15.72 10.83
CA ALA A 85 -7.26 15.57 12.23
C ALA A 85 -6.95 14.17 12.78
N ASP A 86 -6.24 13.33 12.04
CA ASP A 86 -5.84 11.99 12.45
C ASP A 86 -7.02 11.04 12.66
N ARG A 87 -8.13 11.30 11.99
CA ARG A 87 -9.34 10.50 12.13
C ARG A 87 -9.42 9.40 11.09
N THR A 88 -9.92 8.24 11.51
CA THR A 88 -10.23 7.12 10.63
C THR A 88 -11.60 7.34 10.00
N GLY A 89 -11.62 7.62 8.68
CA GLY A 89 -12.85 7.75 7.91
C GLY A 89 -13.23 6.47 7.19
N PRO A 90 -14.33 6.49 6.38
CA PRO A 90 -14.76 5.30 5.64
C PRO A 90 -13.69 4.72 4.70
N SER A 91 -12.90 5.57 4.04
CA SER A 91 -11.83 5.11 3.15
C SER A 91 -10.70 4.43 3.93
N ALA A 92 -10.35 4.95 5.10
CA ALA A 92 -9.36 4.34 5.96
C ALA A 92 -9.85 2.99 6.48
N GLN A 93 -11.11 2.91 6.89
CA GLN A 93 -11.73 1.67 7.35
C GLN A 93 -11.70 0.61 6.27
N ASP A 94 -12.05 0.98 5.03
CA ASP A 94 -12.03 0.08 3.88
C ASP A 94 -10.61 -0.46 3.61
N ALA A 95 -9.60 0.42 3.66
CA ALA A 95 -8.21 0.02 3.46
C ALA A 95 -7.74 -0.95 4.55
N ILE A 96 -8.11 -0.69 5.81
CA ILE A 96 -7.76 -1.57 6.94
C ILE A 96 -8.40 -2.95 6.76
N GLU A 97 -9.68 -3.00 6.41
CA GLU A 97 -10.40 -4.26 6.21
C GLU A 97 -9.79 -5.08 5.07
N LEU A 98 -9.45 -4.42 3.97
CA LEU A 98 -8.81 -5.10 2.84
C LEU A 98 -7.43 -5.62 3.24
N ALA A 99 -6.65 -4.81 3.95
CA ALA A 99 -5.32 -5.21 4.41
C ALA A 99 -5.40 -6.43 5.33
N GLU A 100 -6.35 -6.45 6.24
CA GLU A 100 -6.56 -7.59 7.15
C GLU A 100 -6.98 -8.85 6.40
N ALA A 101 -7.89 -8.72 5.44
CA ALA A 101 -8.33 -9.84 4.61
C ALA A 101 -7.18 -10.40 3.76
N LEU A 102 -6.37 -9.51 3.20
CA LEU A 102 -5.20 -9.92 2.41
C LEU A 102 -4.16 -10.60 3.30
N ALA A 103 -3.92 -10.07 4.50
CA ALA A 103 -2.96 -10.63 5.44
C ALA A 103 -3.30 -12.09 5.79
N ARG A 104 -4.58 -12.37 5.95
CA ARG A 104 -5.03 -13.76 6.22
C ARG A 104 -4.74 -14.69 5.04
N ARG A 105 -4.86 -14.18 3.81
CA ARG A 105 -4.65 -14.99 2.60
C ARG A 105 -3.19 -15.28 2.32
N ILE A 106 -2.31 -14.34 2.60
CA ILE A 106 -0.89 -14.44 2.22
C ILE A 106 0.04 -14.71 3.38
N ALA A 107 -0.52 -14.98 4.58
CA ALA A 107 0.31 -15.33 5.72
C ALA A 107 1.29 -16.46 5.35
N PRO A 108 2.56 -16.41 5.76
CA PRO A 108 3.13 -15.50 6.76
C PRO A 108 3.67 -14.17 6.20
N THR A 109 3.46 -13.87 4.92
CA THR A 109 3.90 -12.58 4.35
C THR A 109 3.15 -11.44 5.04
N PRO A 110 3.87 -10.47 5.64
CA PRO A 110 3.22 -9.38 6.36
C PRO A 110 2.58 -8.36 5.43
N VAL A 111 1.45 -7.81 5.89
CA VAL A 111 0.78 -6.68 5.23
C VAL A 111 0.85 -5.49 6.18
N ARG A 112 1.37 -4.38 5.67
CA ARG A 112 1.59 -3.14 6.44
C ARG A 112 0.64 -2.05 5.98
N LEU A 113 0.37 -1.09 6.86
CA LEU A 113 -0.38 0.11 6.53
C LEU A 113 0.56 1.30 6.49
N ALA A 114 0.59 1.99 5.36
CA ALA A 114 1.44 3.16 5.15
C ALA A 114 0.63 4.45 5.29
N ASP A 115 1.13 5.43 6.03
CA ASP A 115 0.46 6.71 6.24
C ASP A 115 0.50 7.55 4.96
N GLU A 116 -0.65 7.71 4.29
CA GLU A 116 -0.75 8.50 3.06
C GLU A 116 -0.51 9.99 3.26
N ARG A 117 -0.59 10.50 4.49
CA ARG A 117 -0.31 11.92 4.76
C ARG A 117 1.15 12.29 4.46
N LEU A 118 2.02 11.30 4.39
CA LEU A 118 3.46 11.49 4.11
C LEU A 118 3.79 11.34 2.64
N THR A 119 2.79 11.33 1.76
CA THR A 119 2.95 11.11 0.33
C THR A 119 2.20 12.15 -0.49
N THR A 120 2.38 12.13 -1.82
CA THR A 120 1.64 12.97 -2.76
C THR A 120 0.30 12.36 -3.18
N VAL A 121 -0.14 11.26 -2.55
CA VAL A 121 -1.34 10.52 -2.93
C VAL A 121 -2.59 11.39 -2.81
N SER A 122 -2.69 12.23 -1.78
CA SER A 122 -3.87 13.11 -1.62
C SER A 122 -4.01 14.09 -2.78
N ALA A 123 -2.92 14.62 -3.33
CA ALA A 123 -2.95 15.47 -4.51
C ALA A 123 -3.43 14.70 -5.74
N GLN A 124 -2.98 13.46 -5.91
CA GLN A 124 -3.41 12.59 -7.00
C GLN A 124 -4.89 12.23 -6.88
N ARG A 125 -5.38 12.01 -5.66
CA ARG A 125 -6.81 11.77 -5.42
C ARG A 125 -7.66 12.98 -5.76
N SER A 126 -7.14 14.19 -5.51
CA SER A 126 -7.81 15.44 -5.89
C SER A 126 -7.91 15.58 -7.41
N LEU A 127 -6.90 15.18 -8.14
CA LEU A 127 -6.93 15.17 -9.61
C LEU A 127 -7.99 14.19 -10.13
N ARG A 128 -8.14 13.02 -9.51
CA ARG A 128 -9.20 12.08 -9.85
C ARG A 128 -10.58 12.70 -9.63
N ALA A 129 -10.77 13.36 -8.49
CA ALA A 129 -12.04 13.99 -8.14
C ALA A 129 -12.36 15.15 -9.08
N ALA A 130 -11.36 15.85 -9.61
CA ALA A 130 -11.52 16.97 -10.52
C ALA A 130 -11.94 16.56 -11.95
N GLY A 131 -12.14 15.28 -12.22
CA GLY A 131 -12.79 14.85 -13.45
C GLY A 131 -11.89 14.27 -14.54
N VAL A 132 -10.89 13.49 -14.17
CA VAL A 132 -10.17 12.68 -15.15
C VAL A 132 -11.15 11.61 -15.66
N LYS A 133 -11.68 11.79 -16.87
CA LYS A 133 -12.83 11.01 -17.37
C LYS A 133 -12.45 9.77 -18.17
N ALA A 134 -11.26 9.69 -18.74
CA ALA A 134 -10.87 8.56 -19.56
C ALA A 134 -10.49 7.37 -18.69
N ARG A 135 -11.03 6.18 -19.00
CA ARG A 135 -10.72 4.94 -18.25
C ARG A 135 -9.22 4.67 -18.15
N GLN A 136 -8.51 4.91 -19.24
CA GLN A 136 -7.06 4.68 -19.29
C GLN A 136 -6.31 5.62 -18.34
N GLN A 137 -6.75 6.88 -18.25
CA GLN A 137 -6.14 7.85 -17.33
C GLN A 137 -6.40 7.49 -15.87
N ARG A 138 -7.60 6.97 -15.56
CA ARG A 138 -7.93 6.52 -14.21
C ARG A 138 -7.05 5.35 -13.78
N SER A 139 -6.84 4.39 -14.66
CA SER A 139 -5.98 3.25 -14.40
C SER A 139 -4.54 3.70 -14.11
N VAL A 140 -4.02 4.62 -14.90
CA VAL A 140 -2.68 5.19 -14.70
C VAL A 140 -2.59 5.94 -13.38
N ILE A 141 -3.62 6.71 -13.01
CA ILE A 141 -3.66 7.45 -11.74
C ILE A 141 -3.68 6.49 -10.56
N ASP A 142 -4.47 5.40 -10.63
CA ASP A 142 -4.54 4.40 -9.58
C ASP A 142 -3.18 3.72 -9.35
N GLN A 143 -2.47 3.40 -10.42
CA GLN A 143 -1.14 2.81 -10.33
C GLN A 143 -0.12 3.83 -9.84
N ALA A 144 -0.22 5.09 -10.26
CA ALA A 144 0.67 6.16 -9.80
C ALA A 144 0.52 6.40 -8.30
N ALA A 145 -0.70 6.30 -7.76
CA ALA A 145 -0.94 6.41 -6.33
C ALA A 145 -0.27 5.24 -5.58
N ALA A 146 -0.39 4.02 -6.10
CA ALA A 146 0.27 2.86 -5.51
C ALA A 146 1.81 3.01 -5.55
N VAL A 147 2.35 3.54 -6.65
CA VAL A 147 3.79 3.83 -6.77
C VAL A 147 4.22 4.84 -5.70
N ALA A 148 3.46 5.92 -5.52
CA ALA A 148 3.78 6.95 -4.53
C ALA A 148 3.76 6.40 -3.10
N ILE A 149 2.76 5.58 -2.77
CA ILE A 149 2.66 4.92 -1.46
C ILE A 149 3.89 4.04 -1.24
N LEU A 150 4.19 3.19 -2.20
CA LEU A 150 5.30 2.25 -2.07
C LEU A 150 6.65 2.98 -2.05
N GLN A 151 6.87 3.95 -2.92
CA GLN A 151 8.13 4.68 -2.96
C GLN A 151 8.41 5.40 -1.64
N SER A 152 7.40 6.01 -1.05
CA SER A 152 7.53 6.65 0.25
C SER A 152 7.94 5.65 1.34
N TRP A 153 7.31 4.46 1.33
CA TRP A 153 7.66 3.39 2.25
C TRP A 153 9.12 2.94 2.08
N LEU A 154 9.53 2.72 0.83
CA LEU A 154 10.89 2.27 0.53
C LEU A 154 11.94 3.29 0.98
N ASP A 155 11.71 4.57 0.72
CA ASP A 155 12.64 5.63 1.09
C ASP A 155 12.77 5.74 2.61
N GLN A 156 11.66 5.70 3.33
CA GLN A 156 11.65 5.74 4.79
C GLN A 156 12.30 4.49 5.39
N ARG A 157 12.04 3.33 4.78
CA ARG A 157 12.66 2.08 5.21
C ARG A 157 14.18 2.14 5.09
N ARG A 158 14.68 2.61 3.95
CA ARG A 158 16.14 2.74 3.74
C ARG A 158 16.77 3.64 4.78
N ASP A 159 16.15 4.78 5.07
CA ASP A 159 16.63 5.71 6.08
C ASP A 159 16.62 5.07 7.48
N ALA A 160 15.56 4.37 7.82
CA ALA A 160 15.45 3.72 9.13
C ALA A 160 16.49 2.61 9.30
N VAL A 161 16.70 1.79 8.27
CA VAL A 161 17.70 0.71 8.30
C VAL A 161 19.11 1.28 8.39
N ALA A 162 19.39 2.36 7.65
CA ALA A 162 20.71 3.02 7.71
C ALA A 162 20.98 3.58 9.10
N ARG A 163 19.99 4.20 9.75
CA ARG A 163 20.13 4.71 11.13
C ARG A 163 20.35 3.58 12.11
N GLY A 164 19.66 2.46 11.94
CA GLY A 164 19.81 1.29 12.81
C GLY A 164 21.21 0.69 12.74
N VAL A 165 21.80 0.65 11.56
CA VAL A 165 23.17 0.16 11.36
C VAL A 165 24.18 1.12 12.02
N THR A 166 23.91 2.44 11.94
CA THR A 166 24.80 3.45 12.52
C THR A 166 24.74 3.44 14.05
N ASP A 167 23.58 3.19 14.62
CA ASP A 167 23.36 3.18 16.07
C ASP A 167 23.78 1.86 16.72
N GLY A 168 24.02 0.87 15.92
CA GLY A 168 24.50 -0.44 16.38
C GLY A 168 25.99 -0.53 16.36
#